data_8cd67d5b4c9c2457508531f14e55859c
#
_entry.id   8cd67d5b4c9c2457508531f14e55859c
#
_cell.length_a   1.000
_cell.length_b   1.000
_cell.length_c   1.000
_cell.angle_alpha   90.00
_cell.angle_beta   90.00
_cell.angle_gamma   90.00
#
_symmetry.space_group_name_H-M   'P 1'
#
loop_
_entity.id
_entity.type
_entity.pdbx_description
1 polymer ?
#
loop_
_entity_poly.entity_id
_entity_poly.type
_entity_poly.pdbx_seq_one_letter_code
_entity_poly.pdbx_strand_id
1 'polypeptide(L)'
;MLKKILLSLAALLAVAAVMQAQELPYDPELRKGVLENGMTYYIRHNGKPEGQAEFWIVHNVGAVQEEDSQQGLAHFLEHMAFNGTANFPGKRMMEWLEGIGVKFGYDLNAFTTREYTCYRVSNVPLVRETVVDSCLLILHDWSHCITLDGGEIDKERGVIIEELRQGEGPARRMWCGAAPLLYGDTRYATRNLIGHIDGLSTFPHDELRDFYGRWYRPDLQAVIVVGDFDVDEMEAKVRAVMSDIPAKENPEPKRRITLPDNAQPVVGLFTDPEATMTSFSLYYKRPLRPFESRNTRQGNLNTLCDGMMMYAMNLRLAELAMRPGASFVSAYVAGDPVASFVSDVMRLTVNVKEGELLQAVTELYTEMERVSRYGFTEAEFGVVKADYERMVQRIFDSRDDRFNQNFTAVYRDNFLYNRPAMDART
;
A
#
# COMPACT_ATOMS: atom_id res chain seq x y z
N MET A 1 -23.94 18.07 44.85
CA MET A 1 -24.55 17.27 43.77
C MET A 1 -23.79 17.45 42.46
N LEU A 2 -23.56 18.66 42.00
CA LEU A 2 -22.88 18.98 40.72
C LEU A 2 -21.47 18.37 40.61
N LYS A 3 -20.63 18.43 41.66
CA LYS A 3 -19.28 17.81 41.66
C LYS A 3 -19.30 16.27 41.49
N LYS A 4 -20.30 15.58 42.01
CA LYS A 4 -20.44 14.12 41.85
C LYS A 4 -20.88 13.78 40.42
N ILE A 5 -21.74 14.58 39.81
CA ILE A 5 -22.18 14.42 38.40
C ILE A 5 -21.01 14.67 37.47
N LEU A 6 -20.22 15.72 37.69
CA LEU A 6 -19.02 16.02 36.91
C LEU A 6 -17.94 14.94 37.04
N LEU A 7 -17.73 14.38 38.21
CA LEU A 7 -16.81 13.26 38.45
C LEU A 7 -17.30 11.97 37.77
N SER A 8 -18.60 11.69 37.80
CA SER A 8 -19.18 10.54 37.11
C SER A 8 -19.11 10.70 35.59
N LEU A 9 -19.33 11.91 35.06
CA LEU A 9 -19.22 12.21 33.65
C LEU A 9 -17.75 12.12 33.15
N ALA A 10 -16.80 12.63 33.95
CA ALA A 10 -15.37 12.51 33.68
C ALA A 10 -14.90 11.04 33.76
N ALA A 11 -15.41 10.26 34.69
CA ALA A 11 -15.12 8.82 34.77
C ALA A 11 -15.71 8.05 33.57
N LEU A 12 -16.95 8.37 33.17
CA LEU A 12 -17.57 7.80 31.94
C LEU A 12 -16.81 8.18 30.67
N LEU A 13 -16.38 9.42 30.55
CA LEU A 13 -15.56 9.88 29.41
C LEU A 13 -14.17 9.23 29.43
N ALA A 14 -13.55 9.05 30.59
CA ALA A 14 -12.28 8.34 30.73
C ALA A 14 -12.42 6.85 30.38
N VAL A 15 -13.51 6.18 30.82
CA VAL A 15 -13.82 4.78 30.47
C VAL A 15 -14.11 4.67 28.97
N ALA A 16 -14.85 5.61 28.37
CA ALA A 16 -15.11 5.66 26.94
C ALA A 16 -13.81 5.89 26.14
N ALA A 17 -12.93 6.77 26.61
CA ALA A 17 -11.61 7.02 25.99
C ALA A 17 -10.69 5.78 26.08
N VAL A 18 -10.70 5.06 27.19
CA VAL A 18 -9.96 3.80 27.37
C VAL A 18 -10.53 2.68 26.49
N MET A 19 -11.85 2.61 26.33
CA MET A 19 -12.48 1.64 25.40
C MET A 19 -12.20 1.98 23.92
N GLN A 20 -12.04 3.26 23.57
CA GLN A 20 -11.64 3.67 22.22
C GLN A 20 -10.16 3.38 21.91
N ALA A 21 -9.32 3.28 22.92
CA ALA A 21 -7.88 3.06 22.79
C ALA A 21 -7.46 1.58 22.88
N GLN A 22 -8.42 0.64 22.95
CA GLN A 22 -8.06 -0.78 23.00
C GLN A 22 -7.50 -1.23 21.66
N GLU A 23 -6.18 -1.43 21.61
CA GLU A 23 -5.51 -2.03 20.47
C GLU A 23 -6.01 -3.46 20.24
N LEU A 24 -6.06 -3.83 18.97
CA LEU A 24 -6.39 -5.20 18.59
C LEU A 24 -5.18 -6.12 18.84
N PRO A 25 -5.42 -7.37 19.26
CA PRO A 25 -4.33 -8.31 19.45
C PRO A 25 -3.66 -8.61 18.10
N TYR A 26 -2.34 -8.81 18.15
CA TYR A 26 -1.63 -9.37 17.01
C TYR A 26 -1.91 -10.86 16.85
N ASP A 27 -1.63 -11.38 15.66
CA ASP A 27 -1.53 -12.81 15.41
C ASP A 27 -0.61 -13.45 16.47
N PRO A 28 -1.05 -14.44 17.25
CA PRO A 28 -0.26 -15.04 18.33
C PRO A 28 0.99 -15.77 17.82
N GLU A 29 1.03 -16.17 16.53
CA GLU A 29 2.17 -16.80 15.89
C GLU A 29 3.14 -15.78 15.28
N LEU A 30 2.79 -14.50 15.31
CA LEU A 30 3.65 -13.43 14.83
C LEU A 30 4.70 -13.06 15.86
N ARG A 31 5.96 -13.15 15.49
CA ARG A 31 7.08 -12.52 16.21
C ARG A 31 7.37 -11.16 15.57
N LYS A 32 6.96 -10.09 16.27
CA LYS A 32 7.22 -8.72 15.85
C LYS A 32 8.17 -8.05 16.84
N GLY A 33 9.13 -7.29 16.32
CA GLY A 33 10.04 -6.50 17.15
C GLY A 33 10.66 -5.33 16.41
N VAL A 34 11.46 -4.57 17.14
CA VAL A 34 12.26 -3.46 16.61
C VAL A 34 13.68 -3.67 17.06
N LEU A 35 14.64 -3.59 16.15
CA LEU A 35 16.08 -3.67 16.44
C LEU A 35 16.58 -2.36 17.05
N GLU A 36 17.75 -2.37 17.66
CA GLU A 36 18.36 -1.18 18.27
C GLU A 36 18.61 -0.05 17.26
N ASN A 37 18.85 -0.40 15.99
CA ASN A 37 18.99 0.56 14.89
C ASN A 37 17.67 1.15 14.38
N GLY A 38 16.52 0.72 14.92
CA GLY A 38 15.18 1.20 14.57
C GLY A 38 14.45 0.35 13.53
N MET A 39 15.10 -0.64 12.91
CA MET A 39 14.45 -1.50 11.92
C MET A 39 13.37 -2.38 12.56
N THR A 40 12.19 -2.42 11.96
CA THR A 40 11.12 -3.32 12.39
C THR A 40 11.26 -4.69 11.73
N TYR A 41 10.90 -5.76 12.42
CA TYR A 41 10.81 -7.08 11.81
C TYR A 41 9.49 -7.79 12.14
N TYR A 42 9.05 -8.63 11.19
CA TYR A 42 7.88 -9.48 11.29
C TYR A 42 8.28 -10.88 10.85
N ILE A 43 8.17 -11.87 11.73
CA ILE A 43 8.55 -13.26 11.47
C ILE A 43 7.39 -14.15 11.87
N ARG A 44 6.98 -15.07 10.99
CA ARG A 44 5.88 -15.98 11.25
C ARG A 44 6.13 -17.35 10.61
N HIS A 45 5.91 -18.40 11.38
CA HIS A 45 5.80 -19.73 10.80
C HIS A 45 4.51 -19.88 9.99
N ASN A 46 4.61 -20.46 8.79
CA ASN A 46 3.46 -20.91 7.99
C ASN A 46 3.91 -22.03 7.04
N GLY A 47 3.32 -23.22 7.18
CA GLY A 47 3.68 -24.40 6.39
C GLY A 47 3.03 -24.46 5.00
N LYS A 48 2.59 -23.35 4.43
CA LYS A 48 1.95 -23.34 3.09
C LYS A 48 2.48 -22.20 2.22
N PRO A 49 3.14 -22.57 1.11
CA PRO A 49 3.54 -23.92 0.70
C PRO A 49 4.58 -24.54 1.63
N GLU A 50 4.53 -25.86 1.79
CA GLU A 50 5.52 -26.62 2.61
C GLU A 50 6.93 -26.43 2.04
N GLY A 51 7.92 -26.25 2.93
CA GLY A 51 9.32 -26.08 2.57
C GLY A 51 9.64 -24.80 1.81
N GLN A 52 8.80 -23.77 1.87
CA GLN A 52 9.00 -22.48 1.20
C GLN A 52 8.86 -21.29 2.16
N ALA A 53 9.48 -20.16 1.79
CA ALA A 53 9.35 -18.91 2.52
C ALA A 53 9.30 -17.69 1.61
N GLU A 54 8.79 -16.59 2.19
CA GLU A 54 8.77 -15.23 1.66
C GLU A 54 9.80 -14.39 2.42
N PHE A 55 10.61 -13.64 1.68
CA PHE A 55 11.59 -12.69 2.22
C PHE A 55 11.33 -11.32 1.62
N TRP A 56 10.77 -10.41 2.41
CA TRP A 56 10.42 -9.06 1.97
C TRP A 56 11.15 -8.01 2.79
N ILE A 57 11.56 -6.92 2.12
CA ILE A 57 11.94 -5.69 2.81
C ILE A 57 11.06 -4.55 2.29
N VAL A 58 10.50 -3.80 3.23
CA VAL A 58 9.61 -2.67 2.95
C VAL A 58 10.28 -1.40 3.42
N HIS A 59 10.51 -0.48 2.50
CA HIS A 59 10.98 0.87 2.79
C HIS A 59 9.78 1.81 2.81
N ASN A 60 9.50 2.42 3.94
CA ASN A 60 8.46 3.45 4.08
C ASN A 60 8.91 4.77 3.44
N VAL A 61 9.36 4.68 2.19
CA VAL A 61 9.97 5.71 1.37
C VAL A 61 9.53 5.51 -0.08
N GLY A 62 9.03 6.56 -0.71
CA GLY A 62 8.61 6.56 -2.11
C GLY A 62 8.79 7.94 -2.74
N ALA A 63 8.12 8.17 -3.87
CA ALA A 63 8.31 9.39 -4.67
C ALA A 63 7.98 10.70 -3.95
N VAL A 64 7.16 10.68 -2.90
CA VAL A 64 6.84 11.88 -2.09
C VAL A 64 8.08 12.44 -1.37
N GLN A 65 9.09 11.60 -1.12
CA GLN A 65 10.32 12.02 -0.46
C GLN A 65 11.32 12.69 -1.41
N GLU A 66 11.12 12.57 -2.72
CA GLU A 66 11.99 13.17 -3.75
C GLU A 66 12.00 14.71 -3.69
N GLU A 67 13.16 15.33 -3.93
CA GLU A 67 13.24 16.74 -4.25
C GLU A 67 12.80 17.00 -5.71
N ASP A 68 12.68 18.26 -6.11
CA ASP A 68 12.23 18.58 -7.46
C ASP A 68 13.23 18.14 -8.53
N SER A 69 14.53 18.12 -8.21
CA SER A 69 15.60 17.57 -9.04
C SER A 69 15.65 16.03 -9.07
N GLN A 70 14.94 15.37 -8.14
CA GLN A 70 15.00 13.92 -7.92
C GLN A 70 13.77 13.18 -8.45
N GLN A 71 12.92 13.80 -9.26
CA GLN A 71 11.67 13.17 -9.73
C GLN A 71 11.93 11.88 -10.52
N GLY A 72 11.38 10.77 -10.03
CA GLY A 72 11.54 9.43 -10.57
C GLY A 72 12.71 8.65 -9.96
N LEU A 73 13.50 9.24 -9.06
CA LEU A 73 14.67 8.57 -8.49
C LEU A 73 14.32 7.50 -7.45
N ALA A 74 13.16 7.57 -6.81
CA ALA A 74 12.68 6.48 -5.96
C ALA A 74 12.47 5.19 -6.76
N HIS A 75 11.86 5.29 -7.95
CA HIS A 75 11.68 4.18 -8.86
C HIS A 75 13.00 3.76 -9.53
N PHE A 76 13.84 4.73 -9.90
CA PHE A 76 15.16 4.45 -10.43
C PHE A 76 16.03 3.65 -9.44
N LEU A 77 15.98 4.00 -8.16
CA LEU A 77 16.68 3.29 -7.10
C LEU A 77 16.19 1.84 -6.94
N GLU A 78 14.89 1.60 -7.15
CA GLU A 78 14.32 0.25 -7.18
C GLU A 78 15.03 -0.61 -8.23
N HIS A 79 15.19 -0.12 -9.46
CA HIS A 79 15.91 -0.82 -10.52
C HIS A 79 17.39 -1.06 -10.16
N MET A 80 18.04 -0.07 -9.57
CA MET A 80 19.44 -0.19 -9.17
C MET A 80 19.70 -1.27 -8.13
N ALA A 81 18.71 -1.62 -7.32
CA ALA A 81 18.80 -2.71 -6.35
C ALA A 81 19.06 -4.09 -7.01
N PHE A 82 18.75 -4.23 -8.31
CA PHE A 82 19.02 -5.44 -9.11
C PHE A 82 20.29 -5.34 -9.97
N ASN A 83 20.93 -4.17 -10.00
CA ASN A 83 22.12 -3.90 -10.82
C ASN A 83 23.43 -3.94 -10.04
N GLY A 84 23.40 -4.43 -8.80
CA GLY A 84 24.58 -4.71 -8.00
C GLY A 84 24.49 -4.16 -6.57
N THR A 85 24.94 -4.98 -5.67
CA THR A 85 25.08 -4.68 -4.24
C THR A 85 26.47 -5.07 -3.76
N ALA A 86 26.83 -4.73 -2.54
CA ALA A 86 28.16 -5.02 -2.00
C ALA A 86 28.50 -6.51 -2.01
N ASN A 87 27.55 -7.38 -1.64
CA ASN A 87 27.77 -8.83 -1.59
C ASN A 87 27.42 -9.53 -2.91
N PHE A 88 26.58 -8.91 -3.77
CA PHE A 88 26.16 -9.45 -5.05
C PHE A 88 26.44 -8.45 -6.18
N PRO A 89 27.70 -8.32 -6.63
CA PRO A 89 28.05 -7.37 -7.67
C PRO A 89 27.43 -7.74 -9.04
N GLY A 90 26.97 -6.73 -9.76
CA GLY A 90 26.31 -6.89 -11.05
C GLY A 90 25.03 -7.72 -10.97
N LYS A 91 24.89 -8.75 -11.78
CA LYS A 91 23.69 -9.59 -11.86
C LYS A 91 23.78 -10.88 -11.02
N ARG A 92 24.80 -11.04 -10.19
CA ARG A 92 25.02 -12.27 -9.42
C ARG A 92 23.86 -12.63 -8.50
N MET A 93 23.15 -11.66 -7.94
CA MET A 93 21.96 -11.90 -7.13
C MET A 93 20.87 -12.62 -7.93
N MET A 94 20.58 -12.10 -9.12
CA MET A 94 19.57 -12.67 -10.02
C MET A 94 19.96 -14.08 -10.47
N GLU A 95 21.19 -14.25 -10.92
CA GLU A 95 21.74 -15.54 -11.35
C GLU A 95 21.67 -16.58 -10.23
N TRP A 96 22.00 -16.19 -9.00
CA TRP A 96 21.93 -17.07 -7.84
C TRP A 96 20.49 -17.46 -7.50
N LEU A 97 19.56 -16.49 -7.47
CA LEU A 97 18.13 -16.72 -7.21
C LEU A 97 17.51 -17.64 -8.27
N GLU A 98 17.78 -17.39 -9.54
CA GLU A 98 17.34 -18.27 -10.63
C GLU A 98 17.92 -19.68 -10.49
N GLY A 99 19.18 -19.81 -10.04
CA GLY A 99 19.86 -21.09 -9.80
C GLY A 99 19.19 -21.94 -8.71
N ILE A 100 18.43 -21.34 -7.78
CA ILE A 100 17.64 -22.04 -6.77
C ILE A 100 16.15 -22.19 -7.12
N GLY A 101 15.74 -21.74 -8.32
CA GLY A 101 14.40 -21.89 -8.84
C GLY A 101 13.48 -20.68 -8.65
N VAL A 102 13.96 -19.57 -8.11
CA VAL A 102 13.24 -18.30 -7.96
C VAL A 102 13.20 -17.59 -9.32
N LYS A 103 12.01 -17.29 -9.83
CA LYS A 103 11.81 -16.72 -11.18
C LYS A 103 11.70 -15.20 -11.12
N PHE A 104 12.52 -14.51 -11.92
CA PHE A 104 12.44 -13.05 -12.06
C PHE A 104 11.07 -12.62 -12.62
N GLY A 105 10.54 -11.53 -12.10
CA GLY A 105 9.23 -10.98 -12.47
C GLY A 105 8.03 -11.67 -11.78
N TYR A 106 8.16 -12.93 -11.40
CA TYR A 106 7.11 -13.67 -10.69
C TYR A 106 7.42 -13.82 -9.19
N ASP A 107 8.55 -14.45 -8.84
CA ASP A 107 8.97 -14.68 -7.45
C ASP A 107 9.90 -13.59 -6.95
N LEU A 108 10.82 -13.11 -7.79
CA LEU A 108 11.67 -11.97 -7.52
C LEU A 108 11.07 -10.72 -8.15
N ASN A 109 10.66 -9.77 -7.34
CA ASN A 109 10.02 -8.54 -7.82
C ASN A 109 10.21 -7.40 -6.82
N ALA A 110 10.01 -6.17 -7.32
CA ALA A 110 9.90 -4.97 -6.50
C ALA A 110 8.84 -4.04 -7.06
N PHE A 111 8.44 -3.07 -6.30
CA PHE A 111 7.57 -1.99 -6.77
C PHE A 111 7.73 -0.76 -5.89
N THR A 112 7.66 0.39 -6.54
CA THR A 112 7.68 1.70 -5.91
C THR A 112 6.32 2.37 -6.01
N THR A 113 5.93 3.04 -4.95
CA THR A 113 4.73 3.89 -4.90
C THR A 113 5.10 5.32 -4.52
N ARG A 114 4.11 6.18 -4.37
CA ARG A 114 4.38 7.52 -3.83
C ARG A 114 4.89 7.49 -2.39
N GLU A 115 4.51 6.50 -1.59
CA GLU A 115 4.78 6.45 -0.15
C GLU A 115 5.81 5.42 0.26
N TYR A 116 5.97 4.34 -0.47
CA TYR A 116 6.84 3.23 -0.08
C TYR A 116 7.40 2.47 -1.28
N THR A 117 8.50 1.78 -1.05
CA THR A 117 9.13 0.82 -1.97
C THR A 117 9.20 -0.53 -1.28
N CYS A 118 8.91 -1.60 -2.00
CA CYS A 118 8.92 -2.96 -1.46
C CYS A 118 9.70 -3.88 -2.40
N TYR A 119 10.67 -4.60 -1.85
CA TYR A 119 11.41 -5.65 -2.54
C TYR A 119 11.00 -6.99 -1.96
N ARG A 120 10.84 -7.99 -2.80
CA ARG A 120 10.39 -9.30 -2.37
C ARG A 120 11.08 -10.43 -3.11
N VAL A 121 11.44 -11.47 -2.37
CA VAL A 121 11.80 -12.79 -2.87
C VAL A 121 10.77 -13.75 -2.35
N SER A 122 9.94 -14.28 -3.24
CA SER A 122 8.79 -15.11 -2.93
C SER A 122 9.06 -16.58 -3.26
N ASN A 123 8.29 -17.47 -2.65
CA ASN A 123 8.33 -18.92 -2.93
C ASN A 123 9.75 -19.53 -2.85
N VAL A 124 10.60 -19.00 -1.97
CA VAL A 124 11.98 -19.45 -1.82
C VAL A 124 12.01 -20.87 -1.26
N PRO A 125 12.61 -21.85 -1.94
CA PRO A 125 12.69 -23.23 -1.45
C PRO A 125 13.71 -23.34 -0.31
N LEU A 126 13.28 -23.82 0.86
CA LEU A 126 14.11 -23.96 2.07
C LEU A 126 14.90 -25.26 2.05
N VAL A 127 15.56 -25.56 0.96
CA VAL A 127 16.29 -26.85 0.75
C VAL A 127 17.60 -26.93 1.52
N ARG A 128 18.15 -25.80 1.96
CA ARG A 128 19.43 -25.68 2.67
C ARG A 128 19.43 -24.41 3.51
N GLU A 129 20.09 -24.44 4.67
CA GLU A 129 20.26 -23.28 5.52
C GLU A 129 20.95 -22.10 4.80
N THR A 130 21.92 -22.36 3.94
CA THR A 130 22.60 -21.34 3.14
C THR A 130 21.68 -20.54 2.21
N VAL A 131 20.51 -21.09 1.84
CA VAL A 131 19.50 -20.34 1.05
C VAL A 131 18.87 -19.26 1.91
N VAL A 132 18.50 -19.57 3.15
CA VAL A 132 17.98 -18.60 4.12
C VAL A 132 18.99 -17.49 4.37
N ASP A 133 20.24 -17.85 4.67
CA ASP A 133 21.30 -16.88 4.96
C ASP A 133 21.55 -15.95 3.77
N SER A 134 21.55 -16.49 2.55
CA SER A 134 21.72 -15.67 1.35
C SER A 134 20.51 -14.76 1.08
N CYS A 135 19.28 -15.22 1.32
CA CYS A 135 18.10 -14.37 1.19
C CYS A 135 18.11 -13.23 2.23
N LEU A 136 18.49 -13.51 3.46
CA LEU A 136 18.65 -12.47 4.48
C LEU A 136 19.75 -11.47 4.11
N LEU A 137 20.87 -11.95 3.55
CA LEU A 137 21.94 -11.08 3.04
C LEU A 137 21.47 -10.22 1.86
N ILE A 138 20.60 -10.73 0.99
CA ILE A 138 19.97 -9.93 -0.08
C ILE A 138 19.10 -8.81 0.53
N LEU A 139 18.27 -9.11 1.54
CA LEU A 139 17.48 -8.08 2.21
C LEU A 139 18.36 -7.04 2.91
N HIS A 140 19.46 -7.46 3.53
CA HIS A 140 20.44 -6.58 4.12
C HIS A 140 21.04 -5.63 3.06
N ASP A 141 21.46 -6.18 1.93
CA ASP A 141 22.05 -5.39 0.85
C ASP A 141 21.05 -4.41 0.24
N TRP A 142 19.79 -4.80 0.07
CA TRP A 142 18.72 -3.89 -0.36
C TRP A 142 18.41 -2.80 0.68
N SER A 143 18.66 -3.08 1.94
CA SER A 143 18.51 -2.07 3.00
C SER A 143 19.57 -0.97 2.91
N HIS A 144 20.85 -1.33 2.74
CA HIS A 144 21.94 -0.38 3.00
C HIS A 144 23.16 -0.51 2.05
N CYS A 145 23.24 -1.53 1.21
CA CYS A 145 24.45 -1.87 0.45
C CYS A 145 24.27 -1.88 -1.07
N ILE A 146 23.33 -1.10 -1.64
CA ILE A 146 23.21 -0.91 -3.09
C ILE A 146 24.40 -0.08 -3.57
N THR A 147 25.14 -0.56 -4.59
CA THR A 147 26.42 0.03 -4.97
C THR A 147 26.30 1.35 -5.75
N LEU A 148 25.23 1.57 -6.49
CA LEU A 148 24.96 2.76 -7.31
C LEU A 148 26.17 3.13 -8.19
N ASP A 149 26.69 2.12 -8.93
CA ASP A 149 27.76 2.33 -9.89
C ASP A 149 27.34 3.27 -11.01
N GLY A 150 28.19 4.25 -11.35
CA GLY A 150 27.83 5.26 -12.34
C GLY A 150 27.58 4.69 -13.74
N GLY A 151 28.35 3.65 -14.14
CA GLY A 151 28.16 2.99 -15.41
C GLY A 151 26.86 2.19 -15.50
N GLU A 152 26.44 1.57 -14.39
CA GLU A 152 25.15 0.88 -14.31
C GLU A 152 23.98 1.88 -14.25
N ILE A 153 24.12 3.01 -13.55
CA ILE A 153 23.13 4.10 -13.57
C ILE A 153 22.92 4.58 -15.03
N ASP A 154 23.99 4.85 -15.77
CA ASP A 154 23.86 5.36 -17.14
C ASP A 154 23.22 4.35 -18.11
N LYS A 155 23.47 3.05 -17.91
CA LYS A 155 22.80 1.98 -18.68
C LYS A 155 21.31 1.91 -18.34
N GLU A 156 20.95 2.04 -17.06
CA GLU A 156 19.57 1.90 -16.59
C GLU A 156 18.66 3.05 -17.04
N ARG A 157 19.21 4.26 -17.33
CA ARG A 157 18.44 5.39 -17.87
C ARG A 157 17.61 4.99 -19.08
N GLY A 158 18.21 4.27 -20.02
CA GLY A 158 17.55 3.81 -21.23
C GLY A 158 16.40 2.84 -20.96
N VAL A 159 16.57 1.95 -19.97
CA VAL A 159 15.56 0.96 -19.58
C VAL A 159 14.33 1.67 -19.00
N ILE A 160 14.53 2.59 -18.08
CA ILE A 160 13.42 3.31 -17.42
C ILE A 160 12.72 4.27 -18.38
N ILE A 161 13.46 4.92 -19.29
CA ILE A 161 12.84 5.76 -20.32
C ILE A 161 11.99 4.92 -21.29
N GLU A 162 12.41 3.70 -21.61
CA GLU A 162 11.60 2.81 -22.43
C GLU A 162 10.36 2.31 -21.69
N GLU A 163 10.47 1.97 -20.40
CA GLU A 163 9.32 1.65 -19.57
C GLU A 163 8.32 2.81 -19.50
N LEU A 164 8.82 4.04 -19.32
CA LEU A 164 7.99 5.24 -19.36
C LEU A 164 7.21 5.37 -20.67
N ARG A 165 7.87 5.11 -21.82
CA ARG A 165 7.23 5.14 -23.14
C ARG A 165 6.17 4.05 -23.29
N GLN A 166 6.45 2.83 -22.82
CA GLN A 166 5.50 1.72 -22.86
C GLN A 166 4.29 1.95 -21.94
N GLY A 167 4.48 2.67 -20.85
CA GLY A 167 3.42 3.08 -19.94
C GLY A 167 2.58 4.26 -20.42
N GLU A 168 2.93 4.92 -21.54
CA GLU A 168 2.15 6.02 -22.09
C GLU A 168 0.83 5.53 -22.71
N GLY A 169 -0.24 6.28 -22.43
CA GLY A 169 -1.56 5.97 -22.96
C GLY A 169 -2.61 6.99 -22.49
N PRO A 170 -3.84 6.93 -23.02
CA PRO A 170 -4.90 7.89 -22.73
C PRO A 170 -5.22 7.96 -21.22
N ALA A 171 -5.27 6.83 -20.53
CA ALA A 171 -5.54 6.78 -19.11
C ALA A 171 -4.49 7.54 -18.28
N ARG A 172 -3.19 7.37 -18.61
CA ARG A 172 -2.11 8.09 -17.94
C ARG A 172 -2.15 9.58 -18.22
N ARG A 173 -2.32 9.99 -19.50
CA ARG A 173 -2.40 11.41 -19.86
C ARG A 173 -3.57 12.12 -19.16
N MET A 174 -4.75 11.49 -19.16
CA MET A 174 -5.92 12.02 -18.45
C MET A 174 -5.70 12.06 -16.94
N TRP A 175 -5.09 11.02 -16.36
CA TRP A 175 -4.77 11.00 -14.94
C TRP A 175 -3.79 12.11 -14.54
N CYS A 176 -2.74 12.34 -15.29
CA CYS A 176 -1.79 13.44 -15.03
C CYS A 176 -2.49 14.81 -15.02
N GLY A 177 -3.48 15.01 -15.89
CA GLY A 177 -4.32 16.22 -15.87
C GLY A 177 -5.28 16.28 -14.68
N ALA A 178 -5.78 15.13 -14.22
CA ALA A 178 -6.76 15.04 -13.12
C ALA A 178 -6.11 15.11 -11.72
N ALA A 179 -4.90 14.65 -11.57
CA ALA A 179 -4.22 14.56 -10.28
C ALA A 179 -4.17 15.90 -9.50
N PRO A 180 -3.90 17.06 -10.11
CA PRO A 180 -3.96 18.35 -9.41
C PRO A 180 -5.34 18.69 -8.83
N LEU A 181 -6.43 18.27 -9.47
CA LEU A 181 -7.78 18.50 -8.94
C LEU A 181 -8.03 17.69 -7.67
N LEU A 182 -7.50 16.47 -7.60
CA LEU A 182 -7.68 15.59 -6.46
C LEU A 182 -6.72 15.94 -5.31
N TYR A 183 -5.47 16.23 -5.63
CA TYR A 183 -4.38 16.38 -4.66
C TYR A 183 -3.92 17.83 -4.44
N GLY A 184 -4.50 18.82 -5.15
CA GLY A 184 -4.07 20.22 -5.09
C GLY A 184 -2.61 20.40 -5.50
N ASP A 185 -1.93 21.40 -4.92
CA ASP A 185 -0.52 21.70 -5.19
C ASP A 185 0.44 20.81 -4.37
N THR A 186 -0.03 19.67 -3.88
CA THR A 186 0.81 18.77 -3.09
C THR A 186 1.75 17.95 -3.96
N ARG A 187 2.77 17.37 -3.34
CA ARG A 187 3.67 16.41 -4.01
C ARG A 187 2.94 15.18 -4.58
N TYR A 188 1.75 14.85 -4.08
CA TYR A 188 0.92 13.81 -4.66
C TYR A 188 0.45 14.10 -6.08
N ALA A 189 0.21 15.38 -6.39
CA ALA A 189 -0.16 15.81 -7.74
C ALA A 189 1.06 15.93 -8.66
N THR A 190 2.20 16.39 -8.12
CA THR A 190 3.34 16.80 -8.92
C THR A 190 4.41 15.71 -9.11
N ARG A 191 4.45 14.68 -8.23
CA ARG A 191 5.41 13.57 -8.36
C ARG A 191 4.90 12.53 -9.35
N ASN A 192 5.50 12.53 -10.53
CA ASN A 192 5.35 11.43 -11.48
C ASN A 192 6.25 10.27 -11.01
N LEU A 193 5.65 9.13 -10.70
CA LEU A 193 6.35 8.00 -10.08
C LEU A 193 7.57 7.53 -10.88
N ILE A 194 7.46 7.48 -12.21
CA ILE A 194 8.56 7.08 -13.09
C ILE A 194 9.43 8.27 -13.55
N GLY A 195 9.06 9.51 -13.16
CA GLY A 195 9.77 10.72 -13.56
C GLY A 195 9.41 11.23 -14.97
N HIS A 196 10.32 12.03 -15.53
CA HIS A 196 10.19 12.64 -16.85
C HIS A 196 11.46 12.38 -17.67
N ILE A 197 11.33 12.25 -19.00
CA ILE A 197 12.44 11.89 -19.90
C ILE A 197 13.65 12.81 -19.70
N ASP A 198 13.45 14.12 -19.67
CA ASP A 198 14.55 15.08 -19.53
C ASP A 198 15.30 14.90 -18.19
N GLY A 199 14.57 14.75 -17.08
CA GLY A 199 15.14 14.51 -15.77
C GLY A 199 15.92 13.19 -15.73
N LEU A 200 15.29 12.11 -16.17
CA LEU A 200 15.89 10.76 -16.20
C LEU A 200 17.16 10.69 -17.06
N SER A 201 17.19 11.47 -18.17
CA SER A 201 18.34 11.49 -19.09
C SER A 201 19.55 12.23 -18.52
N THR A 202 19.34 13.18 -17.60
CA THR A 202 20.37 14.18 -17.25
C THR A 202 20.69 14.31 -15.78
N PHE A 203 19.93 13.67 -14.86
CA PHE A 203 20.21 13.82 -13.42
C PHE A 203 21.65 13.42 -13.07
N PRO A 204 22.36 14.19 -12.22
CA PRO A 204 23.68 13.80 -11.72
C PRO A 204 23.58 12.54 -10.84
N HIS A 205 24.55 11.63 -10.94
CA HIS A 205 24.56 10.40 -10.13
C HIS A 205 24.45 10.68 -8.64
N ASP A 206 24.98 11.82 -8.18
CA ASP A 206 24.96 12.21 -6.76
C ASP A 206 23.55 12.53 -6.26
N GLU A 207 22.61 12.92 -7.11
CA GLU A 207 21.20 13.08 -6.74
C GLU A 207 20.56 11.74 -6.30
N LEU A 208 20.90 10.66 -7.02
CA LEU A 208 20.43 9.32 -6.66
C LEU A 208 21.10 8.82 -5.37
N ARG A 209 22.40 9.07 -5.22
CA ARG A 209 23.17 8.73 -4.01
C ARG A 209 22.69 9.52 -2.80
N ASP A 210 22.36 10.81 -2.97
CA ASP A 210 21.77 11.65 -1.93
C ASP A 210 20.41 11.09 -1.49
N PHE A 211 19.52 10.80 -2.43
CA PHE A 211 18.22 10.21 -2.13
C PHE A 211 18.37 8.90 -1.34
N TYR A 212 19.24 8.01 -1.79
CA TYR A 212 19.55 6.74 -1.12
C TYR A 212 20.08 6.96 0.28
N GLY A 213 21.11 7.77 0.44
CA GLY A 213 21.75 8.04 1.74
C GLY A 213 20.87 8.77 2.76
N ARG A 214 19.87 9.52 2.29
CA ARG A 214 18.90 10.21 3.16
C ARG A 214 17.78 9.30 3.63
N TRP A 215 17.27 8.44 2.75
CA TRP A 215 15.99 7.80 2.95
C TRP A 215 16.07 6.29 3.19
N TYR A 216 17.10 5.58 2.68
CA TYR A 216 17.26 4.14 2.94
C TYR A 216 17.96 3.94 4.29
N ARG A 217 17.17 3.92 5.34
CA ARG A 217 17.64 3.85 6.72
C ARG A 217 16.73 2.97 7.58
N PRO A 218 17.28 2.29 8.61
CA PRO A 218 16.57 1.24 9.37
C PRO A 218 15.26 1.69 10.00
N ASP A 219 15.16 2.93 10.52
CA ASP A 219 13.95 3.46 11.15
C ASP A 219 12.76 3.64 10.19
N LEU A 220 13.00 3.58 8.88
CA LEU A 220 11.99 3.59 7.83
C LEU A 220 11.82 2.22 7.14
N GLN A 221 12.39 1.14 7.70
CA GLN A 221 12.41 -0.17 7.06
C GLN A 221 11.75 -1.24 7.93
N ALA A 222 11.17 -2.22 7.25
CA ALA A 222 10.71 -3.45 7.89
C ALA A 222 11.11 -4.68 7.09
N VAL A 223 11.69 -5.66 7.78
CA VAL A 223 11.93 -7.01 7.25
C VAL A 223 10.73 -7.89 7.60
N ILE A 224 10.22 -8.63 6.62
CA ILE A 224 9.09 -9.54 6.78
C ILE A 224 9.50 -10.90 6.25
N VAL A 225 9.48 -11.92 7.12
CA VAL A 225 9.81 -13.31 6.76
C VAL A 225 8.67 -14.21 7.19
N VAL A 226 8.07 -14.91 6.25
CA VAL A 226 6.96 -15.85 6.51
C VAL A 226 7.23 -17.15 5.78
N GLY A 227 7.17 -18.28 6.45
CA GLY A 227 7.43 -19.56 5.80
C GLY A 227 7.54 -20.75 6.76
N ASP A 228 7.95 -21.87 6.21
CA ASP A 228 8.04 -23.15 6.89
C ASP A 228 9.39 -23.32 7.59
N PHE A 229 9.61 -22.59 8.68
CA PHE A 229 10.85 -22.56 9.45
C PHE A 229 10.58 -22.39 10.95
N ASP A 230 11.57 -22.63 11.77
CA ASP A 230 11.54 -22.30 13.21
C ASP A 230 11.65 -20.78 13.42
N VAL A 231 10.70 -20.21 14.18
CA VAL A 231 10.60 -18.76 14.39
C VAL A 231 11.75 -18.20 15.24
N ASP A 232 12.22 -18.96 16.25
CA ASP A 232 13.27 -18.49 17.16
C ASP A 232 14.63 -18.50 16.43
N GLU A 233 14.90 -19.52 15.61
CA GLU A 233 16.09 -19.59 14.76
C GLU A 233 16.08 -18.46 13.70
N MET A 234 14.94 -18.22 13.06
CA MET A 234 14.81 -17.15 12.07
C MET A 234 14.97 -15.78 12.71
N GLU A 235 14.39 -15.54 13.89
CA GLU A 235 14.59 -14.28 14.60
C GLU A 235 16.06 -14.04 14.95
N ALA A 236 16.76 -15.08 15.42
CA ALA A 236 18.18 -14.97 15.70
C ALA A 236 19.00 -14.61 14.45
N LYS A 237 18.69 -15.20 13.28
CA LYS A 237 19.33 -14.89 12.01
C LYS A 237 19.02 -13.45 11.54
N VAL A 238 17.75 -13.04 11.58
CA VAL A 238 17.34 -11.67 11.23
C VAL A 238 18.05 -10.64 12.10
N ARG A 239 18.11 -10.87 13.43
CA ARG A 239 18.83 -9.99 14.36
C ARG A 239 20.34 -9.96 14.05
N ALA A 240 20.95 -11.10 13.79
CA ALA A 240 22.38 -11.16 13.49
C ALA A 240 22.74 -10.40 12.21
N VAL A 241 21.93 -10.54 11.15
CA VAL A 241 22.21 -9.94 9.83
C VAL A 241 21.84 -8.45 9.78
N MET A 242 20.75 -8.03 10.44
CA MET A 242 20.23 -6.65 10.28
C MET A 242 20.73 -5.67 11.35
N SER A 243 21.35 -6.16 12.44
CA SER A 243 21.79 -5.28 13.53
C SER A 243 23.06 -4.51 13.23
N ASP A 244 23.87 -4.91 12.26
CA ASP A 244 25.09 -4.20 11.85
C ASP A 244 24.81 -2.99 10.95
N ILE A 245 23.58 -2.88 10.40
CA ILE A 245 23.17 -1.71 9.62
C ILE A 245 23.12 -0.49 10.54
N PRO A 246 23.90 0.58 10.25
CA PRO A 246 24.01 1.71 11.15
C PRO A 246 22.71 2.51 11.22
N ALA A 247 22.30 2.90 12.42
CA ALA A 247 21.25 3.88 12.60
C ALA A 247 21.70 5.24 12.05
N LYS A 248 20.78 5.97 11.40
CA LYS A 248 21.08 7.31 10.90
C LYS A 248 21.10 8.30 12.06
N GLU A 249 22.19 9.02 12.22
CA GLU A 249 22.28 10.12 13.19
C GLU A 249 21.44 11.33 12.72
N ASN A 250 20.64 11.88 13.62
CA ASN A 250 19.77 13.03 13.35
C ASN A 250 18.97 12.91 12.04
N PRO A 251 18.16 11.86 11.87
CA PRO A 251 17.48 11.60 10.61
C PRO A 251 16.46 12.70 10.30
N GLU A 252 16.42 13.13 9.05
CA GLU A 252 15.36 14.02 8.56
C GLU A 252 13.99 13.34 8.74
N PRO A 253 12.98 14.02 9.30
CA PRO A 253 11.65 13.45 9.42
C PRO A 253 11.06 13.08 8.06
N LYS A 254 10.43 11.90 7.96
CA LYS A 254 9.68 11.54 6.75
C LYS A 254 8.60 12.60 6.50
N ARG A 255 8.56 13.10 5.26
CA ARG A 255 7.50 14.05 4.85
C ARG A 255 6.15 13.35 4.85
N ARG A 256 5.20 14.00 5.49
CA ARG A 256 3.80 13.59 5.48
C ARG A 256 2.98 14.64 4.74
N ILE A 257 2.21 14.20 3.76
CA ILE A 257 1.32 15.08 3.01
C ILE A 257 -0.05 15.03 3.66
N THR A 258 -0.65 16.20 3.82
CA THR A 258 -2.05 16.34 4.20
C THR A 258 -2.77 17.01 3.05
N LEU A 259 -3.84 16.39 2.59
CA LEU A 259 -4.68 17.00 1.55
C LEU A 259 -5.54 18.09 2.18
N PRO A 260 -5.54 19.31 1.62
CA PRO A 260 -6.47 20.33 2.05
C PRO A 260 -7.91 19.92 1.69
N ASP A 261 -8.85 20.30 2.55
CA ASP A 261 -10.26 20.21 2.21
C ASP A 261 -10.63 21.30 1.19
N ASN A 262 -11.65 21.04 0.38
CA ASN A 262 -12.14 22.00 -0.59
C ASN A 262 -13.56 22.48 -0.17
N ALA A 263 -13.71 23.80 -0.03
CA ALA A 263 -14.96 24.42 0.40
C ALA A 263 -16.11 24.28 -0.64
N GLN A 264 -15.78 24.04 -1.90
CA GLN A 264 -16.70 23.85 -3.00
C GLN A 264 -16.30 22.61 -3.82
N PRO A 265 -17.23 21.93 -4.48
CA PRO A 265 -16.91 20.86 -5.40
C PRO A 265 -15.95 21.34 -6.49
N VAL A 266 -14.92 20.53 -6.75
CA VAL A 266 -13.97 20.76 -7.86
C VAL A 266 -14.35 19.84 -8.99
N VAL A 267 -14.50 20.38 -10.20
CA VAL A 267 -14.93 19.63 -11.38
C VAL A 267 -13.86 19.75 -12.47
N GLY A 268 -13.50 18.65 -13.10
CA GLY A 268 -12.62 18.61 -14.26
C GLY A 268 -13.17 17.75 -15.37
N LEU A 269 -12.92 18.16 -16.59
CA LEU A 269 -13.20 17.41 -17.80
C LEU A 269 -11.88 17.15 -18.53
N PHE A 270 -11.59 15.89 -18.79
CA PHE A 270 -10.38 15.46 -19.48
C PHE A 270 -10.76 14.63 -20.68
N THR A 271 -10.18 14.93 -21.82
CA THR A 271 -10.41 14.22 -23.06
C THR A 271 -9.10 13.77 -23.67
N ASP A 272 -9.13 12.64 -24.35
CA ASP A 272 -7.99 12.12 -25.08
C ASP A 272 -8.49 11.48 -26.38
N PRO A 273 -7.86 11.73 -27.53
CA PRO A 273 -8.33 11.21 -28.83
C PRO A 273 -8.29 9.67 -28.92
N GLU A 274 -7.51 9.01 -28.08
CA GLU A 274 -7.41 7.55 -28.02
C GLU A 274 -8.34 6.95 -26.97
N ALA A 275 -9.08 7.76 -26.21
CA ALA A 275 -10.01 7.25 -25.21
C ALA A 275 -11.19 6.55 -25.88
N THR A 276 -11.42 5.30 -25.55
CA THR A 276 -12.48 4.44 -26.11
C THR A 276 -13.76 4.42 -25.32
N MET A 277 -13.77 5.05 -24.14
CA MET A 277 -14.90 5.00 -23.21
C MET A 277 -15.05 6.31 -22.45
N THR A 278 -16.29 6.73 -22.25
CA THR A 278 -16.61 7.81 -21.35
C THR A 278 -16.80 7.29 -19.94
N SER A 279 -16.10 7.88 -18.99
CA SER A 279 -16.31 7.58 -17.57
C SER A 279 -16.35 8.85 -16.75
N PHE A 280 -17.00 8.80 -15.57
CA PHE A 280 -16.80 9.81 -14.57
C PHE A 280 -16.48 9.18 -13.22
N SER A 281 -15.79 9.95 -12.37
CA SER A 281 -15.51 9.54 -11.00
C SER A 281 -15.89 10.67 -10.04
N LEU A 282 -16.53 10.30 -8.94
CA LEU A 282 -16.84 11.22 -7.87
C LEU A 282 -16.07 10.82 -6.62
N TYR A 283 -15.26 11.75 -6.11
CA TYR A 283 -14.39 11.54 -4.96
C TYR A 283 -14.93 12.28 -3.74
N TYR A 284 -15.26 11.52 -2.69
CA TYR A 284 -15.58 12.06 -1.38
C TYR A 284 -14.36 11.96 -0.49
N LYS A 285 -13.69 13.09 -0.27
CA LYS A 285 -12.55 13.19 0.65
C LYS A 285 -13.06 13.34 2.08
N ARG A 286 -12.50 12.56 2.97
CA ARG A 286 -12.72 12.65 4.42
C ARG A 286 -11.38 12.87 5.10
N PRO A 287 -11.35 13.48 6.30
CA PRO A 287 -10.13 13.55 7.09
C PRO A 287 -9.51 12.16 7.29
N LEU A 288 -8.21 12.06 7.11
CA LEU A 288 -7.48 10.81 7.33
C LEU A 288 -7.64 10.39 8.79
N ARG A 289 -8.03 9.15 9.04
CA ARG A 289 -8.08 8.61 10.41
C ARG A 289 -6.70 8.64 11.05
N PRO A 290 -6.58 9.06 12.32
CA PRO A 290 -5.30 9.04 13.03
C PRO A 290 -4.64 7.67 12.93
N PHE A 291 -3.33 7.68 12.71
CA PHE A 291 -2.55 6.45 12.51
C PHE A 291 -2.74 5.47 13.68
N GLU A 292 -2.70 5.98 14.92
CA GLU A 292 -2.80 5.23 16.16
C GLU A 292 -4.18 4.58 16.35
N SER A 293 -5.23 5.16 15.76
CA SER A 293 -6.59 4.64 15.91
C SER A 293 -6.91 3.47 14.98
N ARG A 294 -6.10 3.22 13.95
CA ARG A 294 -6.42 2.25 12.89
C ARG A 294 -6.34 0.80 13.37
N ASN A 295 -5.37 0.49 14.25
CA ASN A 295 -5.22 -0.83 14.88
C ASN A 295 -5.98 -0.92 16.20
N THR A 296 -7.16 -0.32 16.30
CA THR A 296 -8.01 -0.40 17.46
C THR A 296 -9.34 -1.05 17.11
N ARG A 297 -10.05 -1.54 18.14
CA ARG A 297 -11.40 -2.09 17.95
C ARG A 297 -12.34 -1.10 17.24
N GLN A 298 -12.30 0.18 17.65
CA GLN A 298 -13.13 1.21 17.01
C GLN A 298 -12.71 1.49 15.57
N GLY A 299 -11.40 1.55 15.30
CA GLY A 299 -10.87 1.71 13.94
C GLY A 299 -11.29 0.57 13.01
N ASN A 300 -11.24 -0.66 13.51
CA ASN A 300 -11.68 -1.83 12.76
C ASN A 300 -13.20 -1.83 12.51
N LEU A 301 -14.01 -1.48 13.51
CA LEU A 301 -15.45 -1.32 13.34
C LEU A 301 -15.78 -0.26 12.28
N ASN A 302 -15.11 0.87 12.29
CA ASN A 302 -15.31 1.92 11.29
C ASN A 302 -14.97 1.40 9.88
N THR A 303 -13.88 0.64 9.75
CA THR A 303 -13.49 0.01 8.47
C THR A 303 -14.53 -1.01 8.00
N LEU A 304 -15.06 -1.81 8.92
CA LEU A 304 -16.14 -2.75 8.63
C LEU A 304 -17.41 -2.04 8.16
N CYS A 305 -17.84 -0.99 8.89
CA CYS A 305 -19.01 -0.19 8.50
C CYS A 305 -18.85 0.44 7.13
N ASP A 306 -17.68 1.03 6.82
CA ASP A 306 -17.39 1.58 5.49
C ASP A 306 -17.46 0.48 4.42
N GLY A 307 -16.89 -0.69 4.68
CA GLY A 307 -16.93 -1.83 3.77
C GLY A 307 -18.35 -2.32 3.50
N MET A 308 -19.15 -2.49 4.55
CA MET A 308 -20.55 -2.92 4.42
C MET A 308 -21.40 -1.87 3.67
N MET A 309 -21.19 -0.57 3.92
CA MET A 309 -21.87 0.52 3.23
C MET A 309 -21.51 0.53 1.73
N MET A 310 -20.23 0.43 1.39
CA MET A 310 -19.80 0.36 0.00
C MET A 310 -20.33 -0.90 -0.71
N TYR A 311 -20.38 -2.03 -0.02
CA TYR A 311 -20.94 -3.27 -0.56
C TYR A 311 -22.45 -3.14 -0.84
N ALA A 312 -23.22 -2.60 0.11
CA ALA A 312 -24.64 -2.34 -0.09
C ALA A 312 -24.90 -1.40 -1.29
N MET A 313 -24.09 -0.34 -1.41
CA MET A 313 -24.16 0.56 -2.53
C MET A 313 -23.85 -0.14 -3.86
N ASN A 314 -22.84 -0.99 -3.88
CA ASN A 314 -22.46 -1.74 -5.07
C ASN A 314 -23.55 -2.73 -5.54
N LEU A 315 -24.30 -3.34 -4.63
CA LEU A 315 -25.46 -4.16 -4.97
C LEU A 315 -26.53 -3.31 -5.69
N ARG A 316 -26.88 -2.13 -5.16
CA ARG A 316 -27.80 -1.20 -5.82
C ARG A 316 -27.32 -0.74 -7.20
N LEU A 317 -26.04 -0.37 -7.30
CA LEU A 317 -25.45 0.07 -8.57
C LEU A 317 -25.49 -1.02 -9.62
N ALA A 318 -25.25 -2.28 -9.23
CA ALA A 318 -25.36 -3.42 -10.12
C ALA A 318 -26.81 -3.65 -10.61
N GLU A 319 -27.81 -3.51 -9.72
CA GLU A 319 -29.22 -3.59 -10.10
C GLU A 319 -29.61 -2.46 -11.05
N LEU A 320 -29.15 -1.22 -10.80
CA LEU A 320 -29.41 -0.08 -11.68
C LEU A 320 -28.81 -0.29 -13.07
N ALA A 321 -27.58 -0.83 -13.17
CA ALA A 321 -26.93 -1.12 -14.44
C ALA A 321 -27.70 -2.16 -15.30
N MET A 322 -28.43 -3.06 -14.65
CA MET A 322 -29.21 -4.10 -15.34
C MET A 322 -30.60 -3.67 -15.78
N ARG A 323 -31.06 -2.47 -15.39
CA ARG A 323 -32.39 -1.96 -15.79
C ARG A 323 -32.46 -1.69 -17.29
N PRO A 324 -33.60 -1.98 -17.94
CA PRO A 324 -33.83 -1.51 -19.30
C PRO A 324 -33.68 0.02 -19.39
N GLY A 325 -32.87 0.50 -20.33
CA GLY A 325 -32.63 1.94 -20.50
C GLY A 325 -31.60 2.54 -19.52
N ALA A 326 -30.86 1.75 -18.75
CA ALA A 326 -29.77 2.27 -17.92
C ALA A 326 -28.77 3.07 -18.76
N SER A 327 -28.36 4.25 -18.27
CA SER A 327 -27.46 5.19 -18.95
C SER A 327 -25.97 4.83 -18.83
N PHE A 328 -25.63 3.80 -18.05
CA PHE A 328 -24.25 3.35 -17.82
C PHE A 328 -24.12 1.83 -17.95
N VAL A 329 -22.91 1.40 -18.22
CA VAL A 329 -22.55 -0.03 -18.36
C VAL A 329 -22.25 -0.64 -16.99
N SER A 330 -21.53 0.10 -16.17
CA SER A 330 -21.14 -0.32 -14.82
C SER A 330 -20.89 0.88 -13.94
N ALA A 331 -21.16 0.72 -12.65
CA ALA A 331 -20.81 1.68 -11.61
C ALA A 331 -20.39 0.94 -10.35
N TYR A 332 -19.41 1.45 -9.64
CA TYR A 332 -18.99 0.88 -8.36
C TYR A 332 -18.40 1.92 -7.42
N VAL A 333 -18.55 1.67 -6.13
CA VAL A 333 -17.96 2.46 -5.04
C VAL A 333 -16.84 1.65 -4.40
N ALA A 334 -15.69 2.28 -4.19
CA ALA A 334 -14.54 1.69 -3.50
C ALA A 334 -13.77 2.77 -2.73
N GLY A 335 -12.94 2.35 -1.75
CA GLY A 335 -11.88 3.21 -1.22
C GLY A 335 -10.82 3.47 -2.28
N ASP A 336 -10.14 4.61 -2.20
CA ASP A 336 -9.01 4.90 -3.09
C ASP A 336 -7.69 4.51 -2.40
N PRO A 337 -6.99 3.48 -2.87
CA PRO A 337 -5.76 3.01 -2.23
C PRO A 337 -4.60 4.00 -2.36
N VAL A 338 -4.60 4.84 -3.41
CA VAL A 338 -3.53 5.84 -3.62
C VAL A 338 -3.68 6.99 -2.63
N ALA A 339 -4.92 7.41 -2.36
CA ALA A 339 -5.19 8.49 -1.42
C ALA A 339 -5.13 8.03 0.05
N SER A 340 -5.05 6.73 0.34
CA SER A 340 -5.17 6.16 1.70
C SER A 340 -4.07 6.61 2.68
N PHE A 341 -2.98 7.20 2.20
CA PHE A 341 -1.93 7.80 3.04
C PHE A 341 -2.23 9.24 3.46
N VAL A 342 -3.05 9.94 2.70
CA VAL A 342 -3.22 11.40 2.82
C VAL A 342 -4.67 11.81 3.06
N SER A 343 -5.64 10.92 2.78
CA SER A 343 -7.07 11.15 2.99
C SER A 343 -7.82 9.82 3.01
N ASP A 344 -8.91 9.73 3.76
CA ASP A 344 -9.90 8.67 3.57
C ASP A 344 -10.80 9.06 2.38
N VAL A 345 -10.62 8.43 1.25
CA VAL A 345 -11.39 8.72 0.03
C VAL A 345 -12.32 7.57 -0.30
N MET A 346 -13.58 7.90 -0.49
CA MET A 346 -14.55 7.03 -1.15
C MET A 346 -14.74 7.51 -2.59
N ARG A 347 -14.55 6.63 -3.56
CA ARG A 347 -14.66 6.92 -4.98
C ARG A 347 -15.80 6.11 -5.60
N LEU A 348 -16.75 6.82 -6.23
CA LEU A 348 -17.68 6.24 -7.19
C LEU A 348 -17.04 6.33 -8.58
N THR A 349 -16.93 5.22 -9.28
CA THR A 349 -16.47 5.16 -10.68
C THR A 349 -17.59 4.62 -11.56
N VAL A 350 -17.79 5.24 -12.72
CA VAL A 350 -18.90 4.94 -13.62
C VAL A 350 -18.43 4.88 -15.07
N ASN A 351 -18.74 3.79 -15.76
CA ASN A 351 -18.55 3.64 -17.18
C ASN A 351 -19.87 3.94 -17.91
N VAL A 352 -19.89 5.03 -18.64
CA VAL A 352 -21.10 5.62 -19.22
C VAL A 352 -21.33 5.10 -20.64
N LYS A 353 -22.59 4.93 -21.04
CA LYS A 353 -22.94 4.68 -22.44
C LYS A 353 -22.76 5.94 -23.27
N GLU A 354 -22.45 5.77 -24.55
CA GLU A 354 -22.22 6.88 -25.47
C GLU A 354 -23.42 7.83 -25.49
N GLY A 355 -23.15 9.12 -25.32
CA GLY A 355 -24.19 10.18 -25.30
C GLY A 355 -24.96 10.31 -23.97
N GLU A 356 -24.82 9.40 -23.02
CA GLU A 356 -25.67 9.33 -21.82
C GLU A 356 -25.03 9.97 -20.56
N LEU A 357 -23.95 10.74 -20.67
CA LEU A 357 -23.19 11.24 -19.52
C LEU A 357 -24.06 12.02 -18.52
N LEU A 358 -24.87 12.96 -19.00
CA LEU A 358 -25.66 13.79 -18.10
C LEU A 358 -26.77 12.98 -17.39
N GLN A 359 -27.36 12.02 -18.09
CA GLN A 359 -28.34 11.11 -17.51
C GLN A 359 -27.69 10.20 -16.45
N ALA A 360 -26.54 9.61 -16.75
CA ALA A 360 -25.79 8.76 -15.82
C ALA A 360 -25.39 9.52 -14.54
N VAL A 361 -24.88 10.75 -14.68
CA VAL A 361 -24.55 11.61 -13.52
C VAL A 361 -25.80 11.88 -12.69
N THR A 362 -26.94 12.21 -13.34
CA THR A 362 -28.19 12.51 -12.64
C THR A 362 -28.74 11.29 -11.91
N GLU A 363 -28.75 10.12 -12.55
CA GLU A 363 -29.25 8.86 -11.96
C GLU A 363 -28.43 8.48 -10.73
N LEU A 364 -27.11 8.52 -10.84
CA LEU A 364 -26.22 8.08 -9.78
C LEU A 364 -26.12 9.10 -8.64
N TYR A 365 -26.11 10.40 -8.95
CA TYR A 365 -26.17 11.42 -7.91
C TYR A 365 -27.50 11.33 -7.13
N THR A 366 -28.60 11.09 -7.83
CA THR A 366 -29.91 10.89 -7.19
C THR A 366 -29.90 9.67 -6.27
N GLU A 367 -29.24 8.57 -6.68
CA GLU A 367 -29.13 7.38 -5.83
C GLU A 367 -28.23 7.61 -4.61
N MET A 368 -27.15 8.34 -4.76
CA MET A 368 -26.29 8.72 -3.61
C MET A 368 -27.03 9.63 -2.64
N GLU A 369 -27.79 10.62 -3.13
CA GLU A 369 -28.65 11.47 -2.30
C GLU A 369 -29.75 10.66 -1.59
N ARG A 370 -30.30 9.65 -2.27
CA ARG A 370 -31.29 8.76 -1.67
C ARG A 370 -30.69 7.98 -0.50
N VAL A 371 -29.50 7.42 -0.68
CA VAL A 371 -28.79 6.71 0.39
C VAL A 371 -28.42 7.67 1.53
N SER A 372 -27.97 8.87 1.22
CA SER A 372 -27.61 9.88 2.22
C SER A 372 -28.83 10.28 3.09
N ARG A 373 -30.02 10.40 2.49
CA ARG A 373 -31.22 10.85 3.19
C ARG A 373 -32.00 9.74 3.91
N TYR A 374 -32.02 8.54 3.32
CA TYR A 374 -32.92 7.47 3.76
C TYR A 374 -32.18 6.20 4.17
N GLY A 375 -30.88 6.11 3.89
CA GLY A 375 -30.05 4.92 4.17
C GLY A 375 -30.41 3.72 3.29
N PHE A 376 -30.18 2.56 3.85
CA PHE A 376 -30.53 1.25 3.29
C PHE A 376 -31.75 0.68 4.02
N THR A 377 -32.53 -0.13 3.34
CA THR A 377 -33.66 -0.85 3.96
C THR A 377 -33.14 -2.00 4.85
N GLU A 378 -33.99 -2.48 5.77
CA GLU A 378 -33.67 -3.66 6.59
C GLU A 378 -33.39 -4.90 5.72
N ALA A 379 -34.09 -5.04 4.59
CA ALA A 379 -33.89 -6.16 3.68
C ALA A 379 -32.51 -6.11 3.01
N GLU A 380 -32.08 -4.93 2.52
CA GLU A 380 -30.74 -4.74 1.97
C GLU A 380 -29.66 -4.98 3.00
N PHE A 381 -29.82 -4.42 4.20
CA PHE A 381 -28.87 -4.65 5.28
C PHE A 381 -28.81 -6.13 5.68
N GLY A 382 -29.94 -6.84 5.68
CA GLY A 382 -30.00 -8.28 5.93
C GLY A 382 -29.18 -9.09 4.93
N VAL A 383 -29.23 -8.73 3.65
CA VAL A 383 -28.41 -9.36 2.58
C VAL A 383 -26.93 -9.09 2.85
N VAL A 384 -26.55 -7.82 3.05
CA VAL A 384 -25.18 -7.41 3.30
C VAL A 384 -24.61 -8.13 4.53
N LYS A 385 -25.35 -8.17 5.62
CA LYS A 385 -24.95 -8.84 6.87
C LYS A 385 -24.71 -10.33 6.63
N ALA A 386 -25.65 -11.02 5.97
CA ALA A 386 -25.51 -12.44 5.68
C ALA A 386 -24.30 -12.74 4.75
N ASP A 387 -24.01 -11.86 3.80
CA ASP A 387 -22.84 -12.00 2.92
C ASP A 387 -21.53 -11.81 3.70
N TYR A 388 -21.48 -10.83 4.59
CA TYR A 388 -20.32 -10.61 5.45
C TYR A 388 -20.11 -11.76 6.44
N GLU A 389 -21.16 -12.28 7.06
CA GLU A 389 -21.10 -13.46 7.92
C GLU A 389 -20.54 -14.67 7.17
N ARG A 390 -21.02 -14.93 5.93
CA ARG A 390 -20.49 -15.99 5.08
C ARG A 390 -19.02 -15.74 4.69
N MET A 391 -18.64 -14.50 4.43
CA MET A 391 -17.26 -14.16 4.11
C MET A 391 -16.35 -14.43 5.31
N VAL A 392 -16.72 -13.98 6.50
CA VAL A 392 -15.96 -14.22 7.73
C VAL A 392 -15.85 -15.72 8.01
N GLN A 393 -16.95 -16.47 7.83
CA GLN A 393 -16.93 -17.92 8.02
C GLN A 393 -15.96 -18.60 7.05
N ARG A 394 -15.95 -18.21 5.76
CA ARG A 394 -14.99 -18.74 4.79
C ARG A 394 -13.53 -18.43 5.16
N ILE A 395 -13.26 -17.20 5.63
CA ILE A 395 -11.91 -16.81 6.09
C ILE A 395 -11.49 -17.71 7.27
N PHE A 396 -12.40 -17.95 8.21
CA PHE A 396 -12.13 -18.81 9.35
C PHE A 396 -11.93 -20.27 8.92
N ASP A 397 -12.77 -20.81 8.05
CA ASP A 397 -12.69 -22.19 7.56
C ASP A 397 -11.38 -22.44 6.78
N SER A 398 -10.92 -21.45 6.01
CA SER A 398 -9.67 -21.53 5.22
C SER A 398 -8.42 -21.02 5.96
N ARG A 399 -8.49 -20.72 7.26
CA ARG A 399 -7.40 -20.09 8.01
C ARG A 399 -6.09 -20.88 7.97
N ASP A 400 -6.18 -22.21 7.97
CA ASP A 400 -5.03 -23.11 7.95
C ASP A 400 -4.52 -23.41 6.53
N ASP A 401 -5.22 -22.92 5.50
CA ASP A 401 -4.88 -23.08 4.08
C ASP A 401 -4.30 -21.80 3.45
N ARG A 402 -4.05 -20.78 4.25
CA ARG A 402 -3.51 -19.50 3.78
C ARG A 402 -2.05 -19.64 3.35
N PHE A 403 -1.73 -19.08 2.18
CA PHE A 403 -0.36 -19.04 1.68
C PHE A 403 0.48 -17.96 2.39
N ASN A 404 1.80 -18.13 2.41
CA ASN A 404 2.77 -17.21 2.99
C ASN A 404 2.53 -15.74 2.58
N GLN A 405 2.27 -15.48 1.30
CA GLN A 405 2.02 -14.15 0.75
C GLN A 405 0.80 -13.43 1.36
N ASN A 406 -0.19 -14.16 1.87
CA ASN A 406 -1.34 -13.55 2.53
C ASN A 406 -0.94 -12.86 3.84
N PHE A 407 0.06 -13.39 4.55
CA PHE A 407 0.57 -12.83 5.80
C PHE A 407 1.54 -11.68 5.54
N THR A 408 2.44 -11.80 4.55
CA THR A 408 3.40 -10.72 4.24
C THR A 408 2.68 -9.42 3.87
N ALA A 409 1.59 -9.48 3.11
CA ALA A 409 0.79 -8.31 2.75
C ALA A 409 0.13 -7.66 3.98
N VAL A 410 -0.36 -8.48 4.94
CA VAL A 410 -0.94 -7.97 6.21
C VAL A 410 0.11 -7.25 7.04
N TYR A 411 1.32 -7.82 7.15
CA TYR A 411 2.40 -7.24 7.95
C TYR A 411 2.99 -5.98 7.31
N ARG A 412 3.11 -5.94 5.98
CA ARG A 412 3.42 -4.71 5.25
C ARG A 412 2.40 -3.61 5.57
N ASP A 413 1.12 -3.92 5.50
CA ASP A 413 0.05 -2.95 5.75
C ASP A 413 -0.01 -2.54 7.24
N ASN A 414 0.37 -3.42 8.17
CA ASN A 414 0.55 -3.05 9.57
C ASN A 414 1.71 -2.06 9.74
N PHE A 415 2.87 -2.33 9.12
CA PHE A 415 4.01 -1.42 9.18
C PHE A 415 3.72 -0.03 8.60
N LEU A 416 3.14 0.00 7.40
CA LEU A 416 2.94 1.24 6.66
C LEU A 416 1.73 2.06 7.15
N TYR A 417 0.64 1.38 7.52
CA TYR A 417 -0.66 2.00 7.77
C TYR A 417 -1.20 1.78 9.18
N ASN A 418 -0.50 1.01 10.01
CA ASN A 418 -0.99 0.54 11.31
C ASN A 418 -2.35 -0.18 11.19
N ARG A 419 -2.53 -0.98 10.14
CA ARG A 419 -3.71 -1.83 9.99
C ARG A 419 -3.62 -3.03 10.92
N PRO A 420 -4.75 -3.62 11.34
CA PRO A 420 -4.74 -4.82 12.16
C PRO A 420 -3.94 -5.97 11.53
N ALA A 421 -3.12 -6.62 12.34
CA ALA A 421 -2.36 -7.81 11.97
C ALA A 421 -2.80 -9.00 12.84
N MET A 422 -4.11 -9.26 12.82
CA MET A 422 -4.74 -10.36 13.57
C MET A 422 -4.72 -11.65 12.76
N ASP A 423 -4.73 -12.78 13.45
CA ASP A 423 -5.09 -14.07 12.87
C ASP A 423 -6.62 -14.20 12.75
N ALA A 424 -7.09 -15.10 11.88
CA ALA A 424 -8.52 -15.37 11.72
C ALA A 424 -9.17 -16.02 12.96
N ARG A 425 -8.36 -16.45 13.95
CA ARG A 425 -8.82 -17.01 15.23
C ARG A 425 -8.99 -15.94 16.30
N THR A 426 -8.44 -14.75 16.13
CA THR A 426 -8.53 -13.60 17.06
C THR A 426 -9.56 -12.59 16.62
#